data_0b4713c3103a4f20957c9bbd7e87cebc
#
_entry.id   0b4713c3103a4f20957c9bbd7e87cebc
#
_cell.length_a   1.000
_cell.length_b   1.000
_cell.length_c   1.000
_cell.angle_alpha   90.00
_cell.angle_beta   90.00
_cell.angle_gamma   90.00
#
_symmetry.space_group_name_H-M   'P 1'
#
loop_
_entity.id
_entity.type
_entity.pdbx_description
1 polymer ?
#
loop_
_entity_poly.entity_id
_entity_poly.type
_entity_poly.pdbx_seq_one_letter_code
_entity_poly.pdbx_strand_id
1 'polypeptide(L)' 'MTPPGYDWILQPEGDQWRWRAVGRDDGCVLDEGLAGTRAEGAAFLVRAMSLGVLRQMEAVAA' A
#
# COMPACT_ATOMS: atom_id res chain seq x y z
N MET A 1 -0.98 22.32 -1.70
CA MET A 1 -1.39 21.24 -0.79
C MET A 1 -1.16 19.89 -1.46
N THR A 2 -0.42 19.01 -0.80
CA THR A 2 -0.19 17.68 -1.34
C THR A 2 -1.45 16.83 -1.16
N PRO A 3 -1.96 16.19 -2.22
CA PRO A 3 -3.12 15.33 -2.05
C PRO A 3 -2.79 14.17 -1.11
N PRO A 4 -3.79 13.63 -0.40
CA PRO A 4 -3.60 12.47 0.43
C PRO A 4 -3.09 11.31 -0.42
N GLY A 5 -2.17 10.56 0.12
CA GLY A 5 -1.56 9.47 -0.62
C GLY A 5 -0.90 8.48 0.31
N TYR A 6 -0.29 7.50 -0.32
CA TYR A 6 0.35 6.41 0.39
C TYR A 6 1.77 6.25 -0.12
N ASP A 7 2.68 5.94 0.79
CA ASP A 7 4.02 5.50 0.45
C ASP A 7 4.01 3.98 0.41
N TRP A 8 4.93 3.42 -0.35
CA TRP A 8 5.03 1.98 -0.47
C TRP A 8 6.47 1.53 -0.26
N ILE A 9 6.60 0.33 0.27
CA ILE A 9 7.88 -0.31 0.49
C ILE A 9 7.81 -1.68 -0.16
N LEU A 10 8.84 -2.03 -0.90
CA LEU A 10 8.96 -3.34 -1.53
C LEU A 10 10.41 -3.76 -1.44
N GLN A 11 10.70 -4.76 -0.62
CA GLN A 11 12.07 -5.16 -0.33
C GLN A 11 12.20 -6.67 -0.27
N PRO A 12 13.37 -7.21 -0.65
CA PRO A 12 13.60 -8.63 -0.54
C PRO A 12 13.70 -9.07 0.91
N GLU A 13 13.14 -10.25 1.20
CA GLU A 13 13.21 -10.84 2.52
C GLU A 13 13.36 -12.36 2.36
N GLY A 14 14.58 -12.86 2.45
CA GLY A 14 14.88 -14.25 2.16
C GLY A 14 14.56 -14.56 0.69
N ASP A 15 13.73 -15.57 0.47
CA ASP A 15 13.29 -15.97 -0.88
C ASP A 15 12.03 -15.25 -1.32
N GLN A 16 11.53 -14.31 -0.50
CA GLN A 16 10.26 -13.63 -0.75
C GLN A 16 10.47 -12.13 -0.81
N TRP A 17 9.40 -11.41 -1.12
CA TRP A 17 9.40 -9.97 -1.16
C TRP A 17 8.36 -9.43 -0.19
N ARG A 18 8.82 -8.62 0.74
CA ARG A 18 7.92 -7.94 1.68
C ARG A 18 7.41 -6.66 1.04
N TRP A 19 6.09 -6.49 1.08
CA TRP A 19 5.45 -5.28 0.60
C TRP A 19 4.65 -4.65 1.73
N ARG A 20 4.59 -3.32 1.72
CA ARG A 20 3.88 -2.56 2.74
C ARG A 20 3.39 -1.25 2.12
N ALA A 21 2.12 -0.92 2.37
CA ALA A 21 1.53 0.36 2.00
C ALA A 21 1.29 1.15 3.29
N VAL A 22 1.76 2.39 3.33
CA VAL A 22 1.75 3.22 4.54
C VAL A 22 1.10 4.55 4.21
N GLY A 23 0.21 5.01 5.09
CA GLY A 23 -0.39 6.33 4.95
C GLY A 23 0.66 7.42 5.11
N ARG A 24 0.69 8.36 4.16
CA ARG A 24 1.70 9.41 4.17
C ARG A 24 1.51 10.40 5.31
N ASP A 25 0.27 10.65 5.69
CA ASP A 25 -0.06 11.65 6.69
C ASP A 25 0.19 11.18 8.13
N ASP A 26 -0.19 9.95 8.44
CA ASP A 26 -0.15 9.43 9.80
C ASP A 26 0.83 8.29 10.01
N GLY A 27 1.45 7.79 8.94
CA GLY A 27 2.39 6.69 9.03
C GLY A 27 1.76 5.34 9.36
N CYS A 28 0.42 5.25 9.34
CA CYS A 28 -0.25 4.01 9.64
C CYS A 28 -0.11 3.01 8.50
N VAL A 29 0.17 1.76 8.85
CA VAL A 29 0.25 0.69 7.87
C VAL A 29 -1.15 0.39 7.35
N LEU A 30 -1.37 0.60 6.05
CA LEU A 30 -2.63 0.32 5.40
C LEU A 30 -2.79 -1.18 5.15
N ASP A 31 -1.74 -1.79 4.64
CA ASP A 31 -1.70 -3.23 4.36
C ASP A 31 -0.24 -3.66 4.19
N GLU A 32 0.02 -4.93 4.43
CA GLU A 32 1.35 -5.48 4.24
C GLU A 32 1.28 -6.98 4.04
N GLY A 33 2.34 -7.56 3.49
CA GLY A 33 2.40 -8.99 3.29
C GLY A 33 3.69 -9.43 2.63
N LEU A 34 3.72 -10.69 2.27
CA LEU A 34 4.83 -11.31 1.56
C LEU A 34 4.36 -11.84 0.22
N ALA A 35 5.21 -11.71 -0.79
CA ALA A 35 4.94 -12.20 -2.13
C ALA A 35 6.11 -13.06 -2.59
N GLY A 36 5.84 -14.01 -3.48
CA GLY A 36 6.88 -14.90 -3.99
C GLY A 36 7.81 -14.24 -5.00
N THR A 37 7.34 -13.19 -5.67
CA THR A 37 8.14 -12.43 -6.63
C THR A 37 7.96 -10.94 -6.42
N ARG A 38 8.89 -10.17 -6.97
CA ARG A 38 8.79 -8.72 -6.94
C ARG A 38 7.52 -8.22 -7.66
N ALA A 39 7.21 -8.83 -8.80
CA ALA A 39 6.04 -8.44 -9.57
C ALA A 39 4.74 -8.67 -8.81
N GLU A 40 4.64 -9.78 -8.08
CA GLU A 40 3.49 -10.04 -7.22
C GLU A 40 3.38 -9.03 -6.10
N GLY A 41 4.50 -8.69 -5.47
CA GLY A 41 4.53 -7.68 -4.42
C GLY A 41 4.04 -6.34 -4.92
N ALA A 42 4.48 -5.92 -6.11
CA ALA A 42 4.04 -4.68 -6.73
C ALA A 42 2.52 -4.71 -7.02
N ALA A 43 2.01 -5.85 -7.49
CA ALA A 43 0.58 -6.00 -7.76
C ALA A 43 -0.25 -5.87 -6.48
N PHE A 44 0.20 -6.48 -5.39
CA PHE A 44 -0.47 -6.35 -4.09
C PHE A 44 -0.46 -4.90 -3.60
N LEU A 45 0.65 -4.20 -3.78
CA LEU A 45 0.75 -2.79 -3.41
C LEU A 45 -0.26 -1.93 -4.18
N VAL A 46 -0.32 -2.10 -5.49
CA VAL A 46 -1.26 -1.35 -6.32
C VAL A 46 -2.70 -1.60 -5.86
N ARG A 47 -3.04 -2.86 -5.60
CA ARG A 47 -4.36 -3.22 -5.13
C ARG A 47 -4.68 -2.58 -3.78
N ALA A 48 -3.76 -2.67 -2.82
CA ALA A 48 -3.96 -2.13 -1.49
C ALA A 48 -4.14 -0.61 -1.52
N MET A 49 -3.31 0.07 -2.29
CA MET A 49 -3.38 1.53 -2.41
C MET A 49 -4.67 1.97 -3.10
N SER A 50 -5.11 1.25 -4.12
CA SER A 50 -6.36 1.53 -4.81
C SER A 50 -7.56 1.39 -3.88
N LEU A 51 -7.60 0.34 -3.09
CA LEU A 51 -8.67 0.13 -2.10
C LEU A 51 -8.64 1.21 -1.02
N GLY A 52 -7.47 1.63 -0.59
CA GLY A 52 -7.32 2.71 0.39
C GLY A 52 -7.88 4.03 -0.14
N VAL A 53 -7.58 4.38 -1.39
CA VAL A 53 -8.11 5.58 -2.02
C VAL A 53 -9.63 5.52 -2.12
N LEU A 54 -10.18 4.39 -2.51
CA LEU A 54 -11.63 4.22 -2.60
C LEU A 54 -12.31 4.41 -1.25
N ARG A 55 -11.72 3.88 -0.18
CA ARG A 55 -12.26 4.08 1.17
C ARG A 55 -12.26 5.55 1.57
N GLN A 56 -11.20 6.28 1.23
CA GLN A 56 -11.13 7.70 1.52
C GLN A 56 -12.20 8.47 0.75
N MET A 57 -12.44 8.12 -0.50
CA MET A 57 -13.48 8.74 -1.31
C MET A 57 -14.87 8.49 -0.73
N GLU A 58 -15.14 7.28 -0.27
CA GLU A 58 -16.40 6.95 0.38
C GLU A 58 -16.62 7.76 1.66
N ALA A 59 -15.56 7.90 2.46
CA ALA A 59 -15.63 8.67 3.70
C ALA A 59 -15.93 10.13 3.44
N VAL A 60 -15.37 10.70 2.36
CA VAL A 60 -15.62 12.08 2.00
C VAL A 60 -17.02 12.26 1.42
N ALA A 61 -17.53 11.27 0.70
CA ALA A 61 -18.85 11.32 0.08
C ALA A 61 -19.99 11.14 1.10
N ALA A 62 -19.68 10.58 2.23
CA ALA A 62 -20.66 10.41 3.30
C ALA A 62 -20.82 11.72 4.09
#